data_c47679a5ec58f5bf29105214fc42be22
#
_entry.id   c47679a5ec58f5bf29105214fc42be22
#
_cell.length_a   1.000
_cell.length_b   1.000
_cell.length_c   1.000
_cell.angle_alpha   90.00
_cell.angle_beta   90.00
_cell.angle_gamma   90.00
#
_symmetry.space_group_name_H-M   'P 1'
#
loop_
_entity.id
_entity.type
_entity.pdbx_description
1 polymer ?
#
loop_
_entity_poly.entity_id
_entity_poly.type
_entity_poly.pdbx_seq_one_letter_code
_entity_poly.pdbx_strand_id
1 'polypeptide(L)'
;MIAEIGRGNFGRALLRLLNTHLADWETESLDKAPDSSRIPNIDILRRARVVIPAVPIASFGEVLRQIAPYLQPGTIVIDVCTIKAHTARQMHSLLPEHVELIACHPLFGPESLAAAGWQLKGLNLVIWAERIQAERYDRIREGLRDLGLNVIELSPQDHDRILARSQFLSLLIGAVLVRMDIQSTEMNTRSFDELLDVRDTTCHDYGILRDVFRFNSACDATLAELEKTLGDIGAELRKSRLPGPG
;
A
#
# COMPACT_ATOMS: atom_id res chain seq x y z
N MET A 1 17.01 -17.24 3.49
CA MET A 1 15.56 -17.48 3.50
C MET A 1 14.84 -16.15 3.62
N ILE A 2 13.76 -15.98 2.86
CA ILE A 2 12.78 -14.88 2.96
C ILE A 2 11.50 -15.48 3.56
N ALA A 3 10.92 -14.83 4.57
CA ALA A 3 9.63 -15.21 5.13
C ALA A 3 8.60 -14.13 4.79
N GLU A 4 7.57 -14.49 4.05
CA GLU A 4 6.39 -13.67 3.81
C GLU A 4 5.30 -14.04 4.83
N ILE A 5 4.57 -13.05 5.33
CA ILE A 5 3.49 -13.27 6.30
C ILE A 5 2.21 -12.63 5.80
N GLY A 6 1.20 -13.48 5.54
CA GLY A 6 -0.12 -13.04 5.12
C GLY A 6 -0.51 -13.55 3.73
N ARG A 7 -1.41 -14.53 3.67
CA ARG A 7 -1.89 -15.15 2.41
C ARG A 7 -3.12 -14.45 1.81
N GLY A 8 -3.24 -13.15 2.03
CA GLY A 8 -4.22 -12.30 1.36
C GLY A 8 -3.93 -12.17 -0.14
N ASN A 9 -4.71 -11.34 -0.85
CA ASN A 9 -4.52 -11.15 -2.31
C ASN A 9 -3.11 -10.65 -2.63
N PHE A 10 -2.63 -9.64 -1.90
CA PHE A 10 -1.30 -9.09 -2.11
C PHE A 10 -0.19 -10.07 -1.67
N GLY A 11 -0.33 -10.74 -0.52
CA GLY A 11 0.67 -11.70 -0.04
C GLY A 11 0.90 -12.85 -1.04
N ARG A 12 -0.18 -13.42 -1.60
CA ARG A 12 -0.06 -14.42 -2.66
C ARG A 12 0.64 -13.89 -3.92
N ALA A 13 0.35 -12.66 -4.31
CA ALA A 13 1.02 -12.01 -5.44
C ALA A 13 2.51 -11.79 -5.14
N LEU A 14 2.82 -11.30 -3.94
CA LEU A 14 4.19 -11.10 -3.48
C LEU A 14 4.98 -12.42 -3.46
N LEU A 15 4.40 -13.49 -2.91
CA LEU A 15 5.03 -14.81 -2.89
C LEU A 15 5.35 -15.31 -4.32
N ARG A 16 4.43 -15.09 -5.26
CA ARG A 16 4.68 -15.41 -6.67
C ARG A 16 5.85 -14.61 -7.24
N LEU A 17 5.92 -13.30 -6.96
CA LEU A 17 7.02 -12.44 -7.40
C LEU A 17 8.37 -12.89 -6.81
N LEU A 18 8.41 -13.19 -5.50
CA LEU A 18 9.61 -13.69 -4.84
C LEU A 18 10.09 -14.97 -5.49
N ASN A 19 9.22 -15.95 -5.70
CA ASN A 19 9.57 -17.23 -6.34
C ASN A 19 9.98 -17.06 -7.81
N THR A 20 9.48 -16.06 -8.52
CA THR A 20 9.81 -15.82 -9.94
C THR A 20 11.14 -15.10 -10.08
N HIS A 21 11.38 -14.06 -9.28
CA HIS A 21 12.51 -13.15 -9.46
C HIS A 21 13.68 -13.40 -8.50
N LEU A 22 13.46 -14.14 -7.42
CA LEU A 22 14.44 -14.49 -6.40
C LEU A 22 14.49 -16.00 -6.18
N ALA A 23 14.47 -16.78 -7.26
CA ALA A 23 14.39 -18.25 -7.22
C ALA A 23 15.56 -18.93 -6.46
N ASP A 24 16.70 -18.27 -6.33
CA ASP A 24 17.86 -18.74 -5.56
C ASP A 24 17.66 -18.60 -4.03
N TRP A 25 16.59 -17.92 -3.61
CA TRP A 25 16.25 -17.74 -2.21
C TRP A 25 15.18 -18.72 -1.78
N GLU A 26 15.46 -19.46 -0.69
CA GLU A 26 14.41 -20.21 0.01
C GLU A 26 13.34 -19.23 0.50
N THR A 27 12.08 -19.43 0.09
CA THR A 27 10.96 -18.58 0.45
C THR A 27 9.93 -19.39 1.22
N GLU A 28 9.52 -18.88 2.38
CA GLU A 28 8.46 -19.45 3.21
C GLU A 28 7.31 -18.47 3.36
N SER A 29 6.10 -19.00 3.34
CA SER A 29 4.88 -18.20 3.56
C SER A 29 4.16 -18.65 4.80
N LEU A 30 3.91 -17.71 5.70
CA LEU A 30 3.18 -17.91 6.95
C LEU A 30 1.85 -17.16 6.90
N ASP A 31 0.85 -17.66 7.62
CA ASP A 31 -0.41 -16.93 7.86
C ASP A 31 -0.95 -17.31 9.24
N LYS A 32 -1.89 -16.53 9.74
CA LYS A 32 -2.62 -16.88 10.95
C LYS A 32 -3.40 -18.18 10.75
N ALA A 33 -3.56 -18.95 11.81
CA ALA A 33 -4.44 -20.11 11.76
C ALA A 33 -5.90 -19.67 11.56
N PRO A 34 -6.73 -20.51 10.90
CA PRO A 34 -8.17 -20.28 10.88
C PRO A 34 -8.70 -20.09 12.31
N ASP A 35 -9.60 -19.14 12.50
CA ASP A 35 -10.23 -18.83 13.79
C ASP A 35 -9.27 -18.42 14.92
N SER A 36 -8.04 -18.03 14.59
CA SER A 36 -7.01 -17.59 15.55
C SER A 36 -6.21 -16.40 15.00
N SER A 37 -5.75 -15.54 15.92
CA SER A 37 -4.76 -14.51 15.58
C SER A 37 -3.32 -15.05 15.55
N ARG A 38 -3.08 -16.29 16.00
CA ARG A 38 -1.74 -16.89 16.10
C ARG A 38 -1.21 -17.34 14.75
N ILE A 39 0.08 -17.11 14.52
CA ILE A 39 0.82 -17.59 13.37
C ILE A 39 1.46 -18.94 13.73
N PRO A 40 1.03 -20.06 13.13
CA PRO A 40 1.67 -21.37 13.38
C PRO A 40 3.06 -21.41 12.73
N ASN A 41 3.91 -22.32 13.23
CA ASN A 41 5.28 -22.54 12.75
C ASN A 41 6.18 -21.28 12.75
N ILE A 42 5.86 -20.32 13.62
CA ILE A 42 6.55 -19.02 13.69
C ILE A 42 8.05 -19.15 14.00
N ASP A 43 8.49 -20.27 14.59
CA ASP A 43 9.91 -20.56 14.89
C ASP A 43 10.82 -20.54 13.65
N ILE A 44 10.25 -20.74 12.45
CA ILE A 44 10.99 -20.68 11.19
C ILE A 44 11.62 -19.30 10.96
N LEU A 45 11.05 -18.25 11.55
CA LEU A 45 11.57 -16.88 11.46
C LEU A 45 12.98 -16.75 12.06
N ARG A 46 13.39 -17.67 12.94
CA ARG A 46 14.77 -17.72 13.47
C ARG A 46 15.83 -17.92 12.36
N ARG A 47 15.42 -18.46 11.21
CA ARG A 47 16.27 -18.67 10.03
C ARG A 47 16.12 -17.58 8.98
N ALA A 48 15.12 -16.72 9.12
CA ALA A 48 14.81 -15.69 8.13
C ALA A 48 15.86 -14.57 8.15
N ARG A 49 16.37 -14.21 6.97
CA ARG A 49 17.16 -13.01 6.75
C ARG A 49 16.31 -11.79 6.40
N VAL A 50 15.17 -12.05 5.78
CA VAL A 50 14.19 -11.03 5.41
C VAL A 50 12.82 -11.51 5.84
N VAL A 51 12.04 -10.64 6.48
CA VAL A 51 10.64 -10.90 6.86
C VAL A 51 9.77 -9.79 6.27
N ILE A 52 8.72 -10.17 5.55
CA ILE A 52 7.83 -9.25 4.85
C ILE A 52 6.39 -9.47 5.34
N PRO A 53 5.91 -8.70 6.33
CA PRO A 53 4.52 -8.77 6.75
C PRO A 53 3.59 -8.13 5.70
N ALA A 54 2.93 -8.95 4.88
CA ALA A 54 1.96 -8.57 3.85
C ALA A 54 0.53 -8.72 4.39
N VAL A 55 0.23 -8.04 5.49
CA VAL A 55 -1.02 -8.13 6.24
C VAL A 55 -1.77 -6.79 6.22
N PRO A 56 -3.11 -6.79 6.47
CA PRO A 56 -3.84 -5.53 6.61
C PRO A 56 -3.21 -4.63 7.69
N ILE A 57 -3.16 -3.33 7.43
CA ILE A 57 -2.53 -2.34 8.31
C ILE A 57 -3.10 -2.39 9.75
N ALA A 58 -4.38 -2.67 9.90
CA ALA A 58 -5.03 -2.81 11.19
C ALA A 58 -4.47 -3.98 12.03
N SER A 59 -3.95 -5.04 11.38
CA SER A 59 -3.34 -6.20 12.03
C SER A 59 -1.82 -6.12 12.14
N PHE A 60 -1.20 -5.13 11.51
CA PHE A 60 0.25 -5.05 11.36
C PHE A 60 0.99 -5.05 12.71
N GLY A 61 0.57 -4.20 13.64
CA GLY A 61 1.18 -4.13 14.98
C GLY A 61 1.04 -5.42 15.79
N GLU A 62 -0.06 -6.15 15.65
CA GLU A 62 -0.25 -7.46 16.30
C GLU A 62 0.72 -8.50 15.73
N VAL A 63 0.87 -8.54 14.41
CA VAL A 63 1.84 -9.42 13.73
C VAL A 63 3.27 -9.09 14.16
N LEU A 64 3.64 -7.79 14.24
CA LEU A 64 4.97 -7.40 14.71
C LEU A 64 5.27 -7.90 16.13
N ARG A 65 4.30 -7.80 17.05
CA ARG A 65 4.48 -8.33 18.43
C ARG A 65 4.69 -9.85 18.45
N GLN A 66 3.98 -10.58 17.59
CA GLN A 66 4.13 -12.04 17.51
C GLN A 66 5.48 -12.45 16.95
N ILE A 67 5.99 -11.77 15.91
CA ILE A 67 7.24 -12.15 15.25
C ILE A 67 8.48 -11.66 16.00
N ALA A 68 8.41 -10.54 16.71
CA ALA A 68 9.55 -9.89 17.37
C ALA A 68 10.45 -10.84 18.17
N PRO A 69 9.93 -11.81 18.99
CA PRO A 69 10.77 -12.73 19.78
C PRO A 69 11.58 -13.72 18.95
N TYR A 70 11.28 -13.88 17.67
CA TYR A 70 11.88 -14.87 16.78
C TYR A 70 12.91 -14.27 15.83
N LEU A 71 12.95 -12.94 15.70
CA LEU A 71 13.85 -12.24 14.78
C LEU A 71 15.27 -12.23 15.35
N GLN A 72 16.24 -12.56 14.50
CA GLN A 72 17.64 -12.62 14.86
C GLN A 72 18.39 -11.32 14.52
N PRO A 73 19.54 -11.04 15.15
CA PRO A 73 20.38 -9.91 14.75
C PRO A 73 20.70 -9.93 13.25
N GLY A 74 20.47 -8.79 12.59
CA GLY A 74 20.66 -8.63 11.16
C GLY A 74 19.51 -9.14 10.28
N THR A 75 18.40 -9.61 10.87
CA THR A 75 17.16 -9.79 10.11
C THR A 75 16.64 -8.43 9.65
N ILE A 76 16.18 -8.34 8.40
CA ILE A 76 15.54 -7.14 7.82
C ILE A 76 14.03 -7.37 7.83
N VAL A 77 13.28 -6.46 8.42
CA VAL A 77 11.82 -6.42 8.27
C VAL A 77 11.45 -5.35 7.24
N ILE A 78 10.72 -5.75 6.21
CA ILE A 78 10.26 -4.87 5.13
C ILE A 78 8.74 -4.73 5.23
N ASP A 79 8.28 -3.53 5.59
CA ASP A 79 6.87 -3.17 5.56
C ASP A 79 6.42 -2.93 4.11
N VAL A 80 5.29 -3.49 3.71
CA VAL A 80 4.68 -3.33 2.37
C VAL A 80 3.26 -2.76 2.43
N CYS A 81 2.83 -2.24 3.56
CA CYS A 81 1.53 -1.60 3.72
C CYS A 81 1.42 -0.30 2.90
N THR A 82 0.20 0.15 2.64
CA THR A 82 -0.07 1.38 1.89
C THR A 82 0.36 2.64 2.64
N ILE A 83 0.25 2.68 3.97
CA ILE A 83 0.58 3.86 4.80
C ILE A 83 1.92 3.65 5.48
N LYS A 84 2.82 4.65 5.37
CA LYS A 84 4.21 4.51 5.82
C LYS A 84 4.48 5.08 7.22
N ALA A 85 4.00 6.28 7.53
CA ALA A 85 4.31 6.90 8.81
C ALA A 85 3.77 6.13 10.02
N HIS A 86 2.61 5.48 9.88
CA HIS A 86 2.03 4.65 10.92
C HIS A 86 2.81 3.35 11.13
N THR A 87 3.10 2.63 10.05
CA THR A 87 3.80 1.34 10.11
C THR A 87 5.25 1.49 10.53
N ALA A 88 5.95 2.54 10.06
CA ALA A 88 7.31 2.87 10.50
C ALA A 88 7.37 3.08 12.02
N ARG A 89 6.45 3.88 12.60
CA ARG A 89 6.37 4.04 14.06
C ARG A 89 6.14 2.72 14.79
N GLN A 90 5.29 1.85 14.26
CA GLN A 90 5.05 0.52 14.85
C GLN A 90 6.29 -0.36 14.77
N MET A 91 7.01 -0.38 13.64
CA MET A 91 8.25 -1.14 13.51
C MET A 91 9.30 -0.68 14.55
N HIS A 92 9.49 0.64 14.68
CA HIS A 92 10.44 1.18 15.67
C HIS A 92 10.04 0.86 17.12
N SER A 93 8.76 0.88 17.45
CA SER A 93 8.30 0.67 18.84
C SER A 93 8.17 -0.78 19.24
N LEU A 94 7.96 -1.71 18.29
CA LEU A 94 7.62 -3.10 18.58
C LEU A 94 8.73 -4.09 18.23
N LEU A 95 9.67 -3.71 17.36
CA LEU A 95 10.75 -4.60 16.94
C LEU A 95 12.06 -4.29 17.67
N PRO A 96 12.84 -5.33 18.04
CA PRO A 96 14.12 -5.16 18.73
C PRO A 96 15.10 -4.29 17.95
N GLU A 97 15.98 -3.56 18.67
CA GLU A 97 16.99 -2.67 18.10
C GLU A 97 17.97 -3.36 17.13
N HIS A 98 18.21 -4.65 17.31
CA HIS A 98 19.09 -5.45 16.46
C HIS A 98 18.49 -5.87 15.12
N VAL A 99 17.21 -5.54 14.89
CA VAL A 99 16.47 -5.82 13.64
C VAL A 99 16.57 -4.60 12.73
N GLU A 100 16.90 -4.80 11.48
CA GLU A 100 16.92 -3.75 10.47
C GLU A 100 15.54 -3.53 9.86
N LEU A 101 15.21 -2.27 9.51
CA LEU A 101 13.86 -1.85 9.11
C LEU A 101 13.91 -1.10 7.79
N ILE A 102 13.02 -1.50 6.87
CA ILE A 102 12.76 -0.80 5.61
C ILE A 102 11.27 -0.53 5.49
N ALA A 103 10.90 0.74 5.27
CA ALA A 103 9.56 1.09 4.84
C ALA A 103 9.47 0.95 3.31
N CYS A 104 8.48 0.23 2.81
CA CYS A 104 8.27 0.02 1.39
C CYS A 104 6.78 0.11 1.05
N HIS A 105 6.46 0.65 -0.13
CA HIS A 105 5.11 0.62 -0.68
C HIS A 105 5.17 0.31 -2.17
N PRO A 106 4.88 -0.93 -2.59
CA PRO A 106 4.62 -1.27 -3.98
C PRO A 106 3.38 -0.52 -4.47
N LEU A 107 3.54 0.36 -5.48
CA LEU A 107 2.42 1.11 -6.06
C LEU A 107 1.70 0.29 -7.14
N PHE A 108 1.62 -1.01 -6.90
CA PHE A 108 0.97 -1.98 -7.76
C PHE A 108 0.33 -3.10 -6.93
N GLY A 109 -0.80 -3.59 -7.40
CA GLY A 109 -1.52 -4.69 -6.79
C GLY A 109 -1.58 -5.92 -7.70
N PRO A 110 -2.25 -6.99 -7.26
CA PRO A 110 -2.40 -8.22 -8.05
C PRO A 110 -2.98 -7.99 -9.45
N GLU A 111 -3.92 -7.05 -9.59
CA GLU A 111 -4.58 -6.73 -10.86
C GLU A 111 -3.63 -6.04 -11.84
N SER A 112 -2.90 -5.02 -11.37
CA SER A 112 -1.90 -4.34 -12.21
C SER A 112 -0.72 -5.25 -12.58
N LEU A 113 -0.33 -6.16 -11.68
CA LEU A 113 0.66 -7.19 -11.97
C LEU A 113 0.17 -8.17 -13.04
N ALA A 114 -1.08 -8.62 -12.94
CA ALA A 114 -1.67 -9.51 -13.93
C ALA A 114 -1.75 -8.83 -15.30
N ALA A 115 -2.19 -7.57 -15.35
CA ALA A 115 -2.22 -6.76 -16.57
C ALA A 115 -0.83 -6.54 -17.18
N ALA A 116 0.21 -6.41 -16.35
CA ALA A 116 1.61 -6.32 -16.78
C ALA A 116 2.25 -7.69 -17.12
N GLY A 117 1.48 -8.79 -17.15
CA GLY A 117 2.01 -10.14 -17.38
C GLY A 117 3.01 -10.58 -16.31
N TRP A 118 2.88 -10.11 -15.08
CA TRP A 118 3.77 -10.36 -13.93
C TRP A 118 5.20 -9.83 -14.12
N GLN A 119 5.38 -8.86 -15.04
CA GLN A 119 6.64 -8.17 -15.23
C GLN A 119 6.74 -6.99 -14.25
N LEU A 120 7.93 -6.80 -13.67
CA LEU A 120 8.21 -5.71 -12.73
C LEU A 120 8.66 -4.42 -13.43
N LYS A 121 9.08 -4.53 -14.70
CA LYS A 121 9.67 -3.42 -15.45
C LYS A 121 8.75 -2.21 -15.54
N GLY A 122 9.22 -1.08 -15.01
CA GLY A 122 8.53 0.21 -15.04
C GLY A 122 7.47 0.37 -13.95
N LEU A 123 7.23 -0.64 -13.10
CA LEU A 123 6.34 -0.48 -11.95
C LEU A 123 7.01 0.36 -10.86
N ASN A 124 6.24 1.24 -10.24
CA ASN A 124 6.73 2.13 -9.19
C ASN A 124 6.75 1.42 -7.83
N LEU A 125 7.84 1.61 -7.10
CA LEU A 125 8.00 1.13 -5.73
C LEU A 125 8.62 2.24 -4.89
N VAL A 126 7.94 2.64 -3.81
CA VAL A 126 8.51 3.57 -2.83
C VAL A 126 9.29 2.77 -1.78
N ILE A 127 10.47 3.27 -1.39
CA ILE A 127 11.32 2.65 -0.38
C ILE A 127 11.98 3.73 0.49
N TRP A 128 12.21 3.40 1.77
CA TRP A 128 12.92 4.28 2.71
C TRP A 128 13.68 3.47 3.76
N ALA A 129 14.92 3.90 4.03
CA ALA A 129 15.75 3.33 5.09
C ALA A 129 15.28 3.84 6.45
N GLU A 130 14.62 2.99 7.26
CA GLU A 130 14.20 3.35 8.61
C GLU A 130 15.31 3.09 9.65
N ARG A 131 15.85 1.91 9.65
CA ARG A 131 16.94 1.47 10.52
C ARG A 131 17.70 0.34 9.84
N ILE A 132 18.68 0.66 9.03
CA ILE A 132 19.47 -0.30 8.26
C ILE A 132 20.84 0.28 7.93
N GLN A 133 21.85 -0.58 7.83
CA GLN A 133 23.18 -0.18 7.37
C GLN A 133 23.12 0.32 5.91
N ALA A 134 23.79 1.46 5.64
CA ALA A 134 23.73 2.12 4.35
C ALA A 134 24.12 1.20 3.18
N GLU A 135 25.20 0.44 3.30
CA GLU A 135 25.69 -0.47 2.26
C GLU A 135 24.71 -1.63 1.99
N ARG A 136 23.93 -2.05 3.01
CA ARG A 136 22.90 -3.08 2.83
C ARG A 136 21.67 -2.50 2.14
N TYR A 137 21.27 -1.30 2.53
CA TYR A 137 20.18 -0.59 1.90
C TYR A 137 20.46 -0.32 0.42
N ASP A 138 21.66 0.17 0.10
CA ASP A 138 22.08 0.45 -1.27
C ASP A 138 22.03 -0.81 -2.15
N ARG A 139 22.52 -1.94 -1.65
CA ARG A 139 22.43 -3.23 -2.38
C ARG A 139 20.99 -3.67 -2.64
N ILE A 140 20.09 -3.47 -1.67
CA ILE A 140 18.66 -3.79 -1.84
C ILE A 140 18.05 -2.86 -2.89
N ARG A 141 18.30 -1.57 -2.79
CA ARG A 141 17.80 -0.56 -3.73
C ARG A 141 18.27 -0.84 -5.15
N GLU A 142 19.53 -1.15 -5.34
CA GLU A 142 20.11 -1.49 -6.65
C GLU A 142 19.51 -2.79 -7.18
N GLY A 143 19.42 -3.84 -6.37
CA GLY A 143 18.78 -5.10 -6.78
C GLY A 143 17.32 -4.92 -7.22
N LEU A 144 16.56 -4.03 -6.57
CA LEU A 144 15.20 -3.70 -6.99
C LEU A 144 15.17 -2.97 -8.35
N ARG A 145 16.14 -2.09 -8.61
CA ARG A 145 16.31 -1.43 -9.93
C ARG A 145 16.71 -2.41 -11.01
N ASP A 146 17.58 -3.36 -10.71
CA ASP A 146 18.01 -4.41 -11.65
C ASP A 146 16.83 -5.34 -12.04
N LEU A 147 15.86 -5.53 -11.15
CA LEU A 147 14.58 -6.18 -11.46
C LEU A 147 13.67 -5.34 -12.38
N GLY A 148 14.07 -4.12 -12.72
CA GLY A 148 13.34 -3.21 -13.61
C GLY A 148 12.33 -2.30 -12.90
N LEU A 149 12.28 -2.30 -11.56
CA LEU A 149 11.40 -1.41 -10.81
C LEU A 149 11.87 0.04 -10.88
N ASN A 150 10.92 0.95 -10.95
CA ASN A 150 11.15 2.38 -10.75
C ASN A 150 11.15 2.68 -9.25
N VAL A 151 12.34 2.71 -8.64
CA VAL A 151 12.53 2.87 -7.20
C VAL A 151 12.54 4.34 -6.83
N ILE A 152 11.58 4.75 -6.01
CA ILE A 152 11.36 6.12 -5.53
C ILE A 152 11.70 6.17 -4.04
N GLU A 153 12.62 7.05 -3.65
CA GLU A 153 13.00 7.23 -2.24
C GLU A 153 12.21 8.39 -1.64
N LEU A 154 11.34 8.09 -0.67
CA LEU A 154 10.54 9.08 0.04
C LEU A 154 10.47 8.74 1.52
N SER A 155 10.64 9.76 2.37
CA SER A 155 10.39 9.60 3.79
C SER A 155 8.94 9.17 4.05
N PRO A 156 8.63 8.41 5.12
CA PRO A 156 7.26 8.03 5.45
C PRO A 156 6.28 9.20 5.49
N GLN A 157 6.72 10.34 6.00
CA GLN A 157 5.90 11.54 6.11
C GLN A 157 5.62 12.19 4.75
N ASP A 158 6.64 12.28 3.88
CA ASP A 158 6.47 12.80 2.53
C ASP A 158 5.62 11.88 1.68
N HIS A 159 5.85 10.57 1.78
CA HIS A 159 5.03 9.55 1.15
C HIS A 159 3.54 9.73 1.51
N ASP A 160 3.21 9.76 2.80
CA ASP A 160 1.82 9.83 3.27
C ASP A 160 1.15 11.16 2.89
N ARG A 161 1.92 12.26 2.82
CA ARG A 161 1.42 13.56 2.34
C ARG A 161 1.07 13.53 0.85
N ILE A 162 1.93 12.92 0.02
CA ILE A 162 1.68 12.76 -1.43
C ILE A 162 0.50 11.81 -1.64
N LEU A 163 0.46 10.70 -0.90
CA LEU A 163 -0.61 9.71 -1.00
C LEU A 163 -1.98 10.31 -0.67
N ALA A 164 -2.06 11.20 0.32
CA ALA A 164 -3.31 11.89 0.66
C ALA A 164 -3.87 12.74 -0.50
N ARG A 165 -3.00 13.30 -1.34
CA ARG A 165 -3.40 14.13 -2.49
C ARG A 165 -3.45 13.36 -3.82
N SER A 166 -3.19 12.07 -3.81
CA SER A 166 -3.21 11.21 -5.00
C SER A 166 -4.11 9.99 -4.80
N GLN A 167 -3.58 8.90 -4.25
CA GLN A 167 -4.31 7.65 -4.11
C GLN A 167 -5.57 7.78 -3.23
N PHE A 168 -5.49 8.49 -2.10
CA PHE A 168 -6.67 8.72 -1.25
C PHE A 168 -7.76 9.48 -2.01
N LEU A 169 -7.39 10.53 -2.76
CA LEU A 169 -8.36 11.28 -3.55
C LEU A 169 -9.02 10.40 -4.63
N SER A 170 -8.25 9.57 -5.31
CA SER A 170 -8.79 8.62 -6.30
C SER A 170 -9.77 7.63 -5.66
N LEU A 171 -9.41 7.04 -4.51
CA LEU A 171 -10.28 6.13 -3.75
C LEU A 171 -11.58 6.83 -3.32
N LEU A 172 -11.48 8.08 -2.87
CA LEU A 172 -12.64 8.86 -2.42
C LEU A 172 -13.58 9.18 -3.57
N ILE A 173 -13.05 9.65 -4.71
CA ILE A 173 -13.84 9.94 -5.91
C ILE A 173 -14.50 8.68 -6.44
N GLY A 174 -13.77 7.57 -6.53
CA GLY A 174 -14.36 6.28 -6.93
C GLY A 174 -15.52 5.86 -6.02
N ALA A 175 -15.36 6.03 -4.70
CA ALA A 175 -16.44 5.73 -3.75
C ALA A 175 -17.65 6.66 -3.91
N VAL A 176 -17.43 7.94 -4.25
CA VAL A 176 -18.51 8.89 -4.56
C VAL A 176 -19.28 8.45 -5.80
N LEU A 177 -18.58 8.08 -6.88
CA LEU A 177 -19.21 7.64 -8.13
C LEU A 177 -20.07 6.37 -7.93
N VAL A 178 -19.58 5.42 -7.13
CA VAL A 178 -20.34 4.23 -6.74
C VAL A 178 -21.61 4.61 -5.98
N ARG A 179 -21.52 5.49 -4.97
CA ARG A 179 -22.67 5.92 -4.16
C ARG A 179 -23.69 6.74 -4.93
N MET A 180 -23.26 7.44 -5.98
CA MET A 180 -24.12 8.16 -6.90
C MET A 180 -24.72 7.26 -7.98
N ASP A 181 -24.40 5.97 -7.99
CA ASP A 181 -24.81 5.00 -9.01
C ASP A 181 -24.50 5.46 -10.44
N ILE A 182 -23.32 6.06 -10.63
CA ILE A 182 -22.87 6.55 -11.94
C ILE A 182 -22.56 5.34 -12.84
N GLN A 183 -23.25 5.26 -13.97
CA GLN A 183 -23.14 4.16 -14.92
C GLN A 183 -22.69 4.66 -16.30
N SER A 184 -22.13 3.75 -17.11
CA SER A 184 -21.85 4.00 -18.51
C SER A 184 -23.14 4.27 -19.29
N THR A 185 -23.06 5.17 -20.27
CA THR A 185 -24.15 5.52 -21.17
C THR A 185 -23.71 5.43 -22.62
N GLU A 186 -24.64 5.52 -23.57
CA GLU A 186 -24.32 5.59 -25.00
C GLU A 186 -23.70 6.92 -25.44
N MET A 187 -23.63 7.92 -24.52
CA MET A 187 -23.10 9.26 -24.78
C MET A 187 -21.78 9.53 -24.03
N ASN A 188 -21.05 8.48 -23.68
CA ASN A 188 -19.79 8.66 -22.96
C ASN A 188 -18.81 9.51 -23.77
N THR A 189 -18.18 10.47 -23.09
CA THR A 189 -16.96 11.10 -23.58
C THR A 189 -15.75 10.36 -23.06
N ARG A 190 -14.59 10.53 -23.70
CA ARG A 190 -13.34 9.91 -23.25
C ARG A 190 -13.02 10.25 -21.77
N SER A 191 -13.20 11.51 -21.37
CA SER A 191 -12.97 11.92 -19.96
C SER A 191 -13.96 11.29 -18.98
N PHE A 192 -15.18 10.97 -19.44
CA PHE A 192 -16.13 10.24 -18.63
C PHE A 192 -15.77 8.75 -18.49
N ASP A 193 -15.27 8.12 -19.56
CA ASP A 193 -14.73 6.76 -19.49
C ASP A 193 -13.54 6.66 -18.54
N GLU A 194 -12.60 7.63 -18.59
CA GLU A 194 -11.47 7.70 -17.65
C GLU A 194 -11.95 7.85 -16.18
N LEU A 195 -13.08 8.55 -15.95
CA LEU A 195 -13.70 8.67 -14.64
C LEU A 195 -14.35 7.36 -14.19
N LEU A 196 -14.97 6.61 -15.10
CA LEU A 196 -15.49 5.26 -14.84
C LEU A 196 -14.35 4.28 -14.52
N ASP A 197 -13.21 4.38 -15.20
CA ASP A 197 -12.02 3.58 -14.90
C ASP A 197 -11.53 3.83 -13.46
N VAL A 198 -11.53 5.08 -12.99
CA VAL A 198 -11.23 5.40 -11.58
C VAL A 198 -12.24 4.71 -10.65
N ARG A 199 -13.55 4.78 -10.94
CA ARG A 199 -14.58 4.06 -10.18
C ARG A 199 -14.25 2.57 -10.11
N ASP A 200 -14.04 1.94 -11.26
CA ASP A 200 -13.92 0.49 -11.37
C ASP A 200 -12.62 -0.05 -10.78
N THR A 201 -11.53 0.72 -10.84
CA THR A 201 -10.24 0.32 -10.26
C THR A 201 -10.12 0.59 -8.76
N THR A 202 -10.95 1.47 -8.18
CA THR A 202 -10.83 1.88 -6.76
C THR A 202 -11.97 1.40 -5.87
N CYS A 203 -13.10 0.98 -6.44
CA CYS A 203 -14.31 0.67 -5.67
C CYS A 203 -14.36 -0.73 -5.04
N HIS A 204 -13.42 -1.62 -5.40
CA HIS A 204 -13.49 -3.04 -5.01
C HIS A 204 -13.34 -3.27 -3.50
N ASP A 205 -12.74 -2.35 -2.76
CA ASP A 205 -12.57 -2.48 -1.32
C ASP A 205 -12.68 -1.13 -0.60
N TYR A 206 -13.91 -0.81 -0.17
CA TYR A 206 -14.14 0.37 0.69
C TYR A 206 -13.36 0.31 2.00
N GLY A 207 -12.89 -0.88 2.41
CA GLY A 207 -12.02 -1.06 3.56
C GLY A 207 -10.67 -0.36 3.36
N ILE A 208 -10.10 -0.39 2.16
CA ILE A 208 -8.85 0.31 1.84
C ILE A 208 -9.01 1.82 2.02
N LEU A 209 -10.10 2.43 1.52
CA LEU A 209 -10.35 3.85 1.70
C LEU A 209 -10.42 4.24 3.18
N ARG A 210 -11.15 3.45 4.00
CA ARG A 210 -11.25 3.69 5.45
C ARG A 210 -9.93 3.54 6.16
N ASP A 211 -9.14 2.54 5.80
CA ASP A 211 -7.83 2.32 6.40
C ASP A 211 -6.84 3.42 6.00
N VAL A 212 -6.82 3.84 4.74
CA VAL A 212 -6.01 4.98 4.28
C VAL A 212 -6.37 6.23 5.07
N PHE A 213 -7.64 6.55 5.20
CA PHE A 213 -8.09 7.71 5.97
C PHE A 213 -7.73 7.58 7.46
N ARG A 214 -7.99 6.43 8.06
CA ARG A 214 -7.79 6.20 9.51
C ARG A 214 -6.32 6.29 9.93
N PHE A 215 -5.41 5.79 9.09
CA PHE A 215 -4.00 5.64 9.45
C PHE A 215 -3.09 6.72 8.85
N ASN A 216 -3.62 7.58 7.95
CA ASN A 216 -2.90 8.70 7.36
C ASN A 216 -3.58 10.02 7.75
N SER A 217 -3.03 10.71 8.74
CA SER A 217 -3.58 12.00 9.22
C SER A 217 -3.54 13.14 8.19
N ALA A 218 -2.77 13.02 7.11
CA ALA A 218 -2.75 14.02 6.05
C ALA A 218 -4.06 14.00 5.22
N CYS A 219 -4.84 12.91 5.29
CA CYS A 219 -6.11 12.78 4.57
C CYS A 219 -7.20 13.72 5.09
N ASP A 220 -7.17 14.08 6.38
CA ASP A 220 -8.16 15.02 6.96
C ASP A 220 -8.15 16.38 6.25
N ALA A 221 -6.95 16.93 6.02
CA ALA A 221 -6.79 18.21 5.33
C ALA A 221 -7.26 18.13 3.86
N THR A 222 -6.95 17.03 3.17
CA THR A 222 -7.38 16.82 1.78
C THR A 222 -8.89 16.68 1.68
N LEU A 223 -9.52 15.95 2.59
CA LEU A 223 -10.97 15.80 2.64
C LEU A 223 -11.65 17.15 2.87
N ALA A 224 -11.22 17.91 3.88
CA ALA A 224 -11.79 19.23 4.19
C ALA A 224 -11.62 20.22 3.01
N GLU A 225 -10.46 20.22 2.33
CA GLU A 225 -10.22 21.04 1.15
C GLU A 225 -11.17 20.65 0.00
N LEU A 226 -11.37 19.34 -0.24
CA LEU A 226 -12.29 18.86 -1.26
C LEU A 226 -13.74 19.28 -0.97
N GLU A 227 -14.23 19.06 0.26
CA GLU A 227 -15.59 19.43 0.68
C GLU A 227 -15.84 20.92 0.49
N LYS A 228 -14.91 21.77 0.94
CA LYS A 228 -14.98 23.22 0.76
C LYS A 228 -15.02 23.59 -0.71
N THR A 229 -14.09 23.06 -1.52
CA THR A 229 -13.96 23.39 -2.94
C THR A 229 -15.21 22.98 -3.72
N LEU A 230 -15.78 21.80 -3.46
CA LEU A 230 -17.04 21.35 -4.06
C LEU A 230 -18.20 22.27 -3.66
N GLY A 231 -18.24 22.72 -2.41
CA GLY A 231 -19.24 23.68 -1.93
C GLY A 231 -19.15 25.02 -2.66
N ASP A 232 -17.94 25.56 -2.80
CA ASP A 232 -17.67 26.83 -3.47
C ASP A 232 -18.06 26.76 -4.96
N ILE A 233 -17.60 25.76 -5.69
CA ILE A 233 -17.96 25.51 -7.10
C ILE A 233 -19.48 25.36 -7.25
N GLY A 234 -20.11 24.57 -6.38
CA GLY A 234 -21.57 24.41 -6.42
C GLY A 234 -22.33 25.68 -6.19
N ALA A 235 -21.83 26.58 -5.34
CA ALA A 235 -22.43 27.92 -5.10
C ALA A 235 -22.28 28.82 -6.34
N GLU A 236 -21.12 28.83 -6.97
CA GLU A 236 -20.84 29.59 -8.21
C GLU A 236 -21.75 29.14 -9.37
N LEU A 237 -21.83 27.79 -9.58
CA LEU A 237 -22.69 27.22 -10.63
C LEU A 237 -24.17 27.57 -10.43
N ARG A 238 -24.68 27.57 -9.20
CA ARG A 238 -26.08 27.97 -8.90
C ARG A 238 -26.33 29.42 -9.20
N LYS A 239 -25.36 30.33 -8.95
CA LYS A 239 -25.45 31.73 -9.28
C LYS A 239 -25.46 32.03 -10.78
N SER A 240 -24.79 31.17 -11.57
CA SER A 240 -24.70 31.31 -13.03
C SER A 240 -25.98 30.87 -13.79
N ARG A 241 -26.94 30.22 -13.11
CA ARG A 241 -28.21 29.88 -13.75
C ARG A 241 -28.97 31.13 -14.17
N LEU A 242 -29.34 31.21 -15.45
CA LEU A 242 -30.27 32.23 -15.95
C LEU A 242 -31.61 32.09 -15.19
N PRO A 243 -32.29 33.21 -14.86
CA PRO A 243 -33.65 33.12 -14.36
C PRO A 243 -34.49 32.36 -15.37
N GLY A 244 -35.21 31.33 -14.90
CA GLY A 244 -36.10 30.56 -15.74
C GLY A 244 -37.09 31.47 -16.49
N PRO A 245 -37.56 31.08 -17.70
CA PRO A 245 -38.64 31.78 -18.34
C PRO A 245 -39.84 31.77 -17.38
N GLY A 246 -40.32 32.95 -17.00
CA GLY A 246 -41.47 33.17 -16.15
C GLY A 246 -42.76 32.71 -16.81
#